data_24c163f614c91de93bd6691939e46bbb
#
_entry.id   24c163f614c91de93bd6691939e46bbb
#
_cell.length_a   1.000
_cell.length_b   1.000
_cell.length_c   1.000
_cell.angle_alpha   90.00
_cell.angle_beta   90.00
_cell.angle_gamma   90.00
#
_symmetry.space_group_name_H-M   'P 1'
#
loop_
_entity.id
_entity.type
_entity.pdbx_description
1 polymer ?
#
loop_
_entity_poly.entity_id
_entity_poly.type
_entity_poly.pdbx_seq_one_letter_code
_entity_poly.pdbx_strand_id
1 'polypeptide(L)'
;VVICPYLVNFARPSAAGTAAAAGAIFIPLLMAAGVGPALAAAAVKCGTYGSMLNPGLAHNPFVAKIAGVDVMDVIGFHYKANLASLVVATICITVIAHVLKEDKGHVPEHLQVDKNFKVNYLYALMPVVPIVILLLGSTKIVPLFKMGVPQAMIIGALLTLVVTRTKP
;
A
#
# COMPACT_ATOMS: atom_id res chain seq x y z
N VAL A 1 0.36 6.19 -11.30
CA VAL A 1 -0.50 6.63 -10.20
C VAL A 1 -1.05 5.48 -9.40
N VAL A 2 -1.69 4.47 -10.01
CA VAL A 2 -2.23 3.29 -9.30
C VAL A 2 -1.16 2.56 -8.48
N ILE A 3 0.08 2.49 -8.99
CA ILE A 3 1.20 1.76 -8.35
C ILE A 3 1.59 2.38 -7.00
N CYS A 4 1.65 3.70 -6.87
CA CYS A 4 2.07 4.34 -5.61
C CYS A 4 1.09 4.07 -4.45
N PRO A 5 -0.23 4.30 -4.60
CA PRO A 5 -1.20 3.89 -3.58
C PRO A 5 -1.18 2.39 -3.29
N TYR A 6 -0.89 1.55 -4.29
CA TYR A 6 -0.76 0.11 -4.09
C TYR A 6 0.41 -0.25 -3.17
N LEU A 7 1.59 0.35 -3.37
CA LEU A 7 2.75 0.14 -2.51
C LEU A 7 2.52 0.67 -1.08
N VAL A 8 1.88 1.83 -0.97
CA VAL A 8 1.49 2.39 0.34
C VAL A 8 0.51 1.45 1.04
N ASN A 9 -0.48 0.92 0.32
CA ASN A 9 -1.47 0.02 0.87
C ASN A 9 -0.89 -1.37 1.22
N PHE A 10 0.12 -1.82 0.49
CA PHE A 10 0.86 -3.04 0.84
C PHE A 10 1.55 -2.88 2.21
N ALA A 11 2.23 -1.76 2.45
CA ALA A 11 2.89 -1.49 3.71
C ALA A 11 1.90 -1.21 4.86
N ARG A 12 0.76 -0.57 4.56
CA ARG A 12 -0.28 -0.22 5.52
C ARG A 12 -1.60 -0.89 5.15
N PRO A 13 -1.97 -2.02 5.79
CA PRO A 13 -3.10 -2.86 5.39
C PRO A 13 -4.46 -2.27 5.80
N SER A 14 -4.74 -1.07 5.32
CA SER A 14 -6.01 -0.37 5.51
C SER A 14 -6.41 0.35 4.23
N ALA A 15 -7.35 -0.19 3.48
CA ALA A 15 -7.83 0.42 2.25
C ALA A 15 -8.41 1.82 2.48
N ALA A 16 -9.23 1.99 3.52
CA ALA A 16 -9.80 3.28 3.88
C ALA A 16 -8.72 4.29 4.32
N GLY A 17 -7.79 3.87 5.19
CA GLY A 17 -6.70 4.72 5.65
C GLY A 17 -5.76 5.12 4.52
N THR A 18 -5.48 4.21 3.58
CA THR A 18 -4.66 4.51 2.39
C THR A 18 -5.42 5.43 1.44
N ALA A 19 -6.71 5.20 1.19
CA ALA A 19 -7.52 6.07 0.35
C ALA A 19 -7.59 7.49 0.90
N ALA A 20 -7.73 7.66 2.21
CA ALA A 20 -7.74 8.96 2.84
C ALA A 20 -6.37 9.66 2.78
N ALA A 21 -5.30 8.98 3.21
CA ALA A 21 -3.96 9.58 3.28
C ALA A 21 -3.33 9.76 1.89
N ALA A 22 -3.33 8.73 1.05
CA ALA A 22 -2.81 8.82 -0.30
C ALA A 22 -3.72 9.63 -1.21
N GLY A 23 -5.04 9.56 -1.02
CA GLY A 23 -6.01 10.36 -1.76
C GLY A 23 -5.82 11.86 -1.56
N ALA A 24 -5.57 12.31 -0.34
CA ALA A 24 -5.31 13.71 -0.06
C ALA A 24 -4.09 14.27 -0.81
N ILE A 25 -3.13 13.42 -1.16
CA ILE A 25 -1.93 13.80 -1.91
C ILE A 25 -2.11 13.56 -3.41
N PHE A 26 -2.53 12.35 -3.80
CA PHE A 26 -2.53 11.94 -5.20
C PHE A 26 -3.70 12.49 -6.00
N ILE A 27 -4.87 12.70 -5.40
CA ILE A 27 -6.02 13.24 -6.14
C ILE A 27 -5.71 14.67 -6.62
N PRO A 28 -5.28 15.61 -5.75
CA PRO A 28 -4.90 16.93 -6.20
C PRO A 28 -3.75 16.93 -7.21
N LEU A 29 -2.75 16.06 -7.01
CA LEU A 29 -1.60 15.94 -7.92
C LEU A 29 -2.04 15.49 -9.32
N LEU A 30 -2.96 14.52 -9.40
CA LEU A 30 -3.53 14.04 -10.64
C LEU A 30 -4.38 15.11 -11.33
N MET A 31 -5.18 15.83 -10.57
CA MET A 31 -5.96 16.94 -11.08
C MET A 31 -5.05 18.04 -11.65
N ALA A 32 -3.93 18.32 -10.97
CA ALA A 32 -2.91 19.24 -11.48
C ALA A 32 -2.22 18.73 -12.77
N ALA A 33 -2.13 17.41 -12.94
CA ALA A 33 -1.63 16.79 -14.17
C ALA A 33 -2.70 16.65 -15.26
N GLY A 34 -3.94 17.07 -14.98
CA GLY A 34 -4.97 17.08 -15.99
C GLY A 34 -6.03 16.01 -15.92
N VAL A 35 -5.97 15.19 -14.91
CA VAL A 35 -6.92 14.10 -14.73
C VAL A 35 -8.16 14.63 -13.98
N GLY A 36 -9.35 14.29 -14.46
CA GLY A 36 -10.59 14.65 -13.79
C GLY A 36 -10.70 14.05 -12.37
N PRO A 37 -11.42 14.71 -11.44
CA PRO A 37 -11.47 14.32 -10.05
C PRO A 37 -12.03 12.90 -9.82
N ALA A 38 -13.01 12.49 -10.63
CA ALA A 38 -13.59 11.14 -10.53
C ALA A 38 -12.58 10.06 -10.92
N LEU A 39 -11.84 10.27 -12.02
CA LEU A 39 -10.82 9.34 -12.48
C LEU A 39 -9.61 9.33 -11.54
N ALA A 40 -9.23 10.49 -11.00
CA ALA A 40 -8.17 10.59 -9.99
C ALA A 40 -8.52 9.78 -8.72
N ALA A 41 -9.75 9.91 -8.22
CA ALA A 41 -10.24 9.14 -7.08
C ALA A 41 -10.31 7.63 -7.40
N ALA A 42 -10.77 7.25 -8.59
CA ALA A 42 -10.79 5.87 -9.04
C ALA A 42 -9.39 5.27 -9.12
N ALA A 43 -8.41 6.00 -9.64
CA ALA A 43 -7.02 5.55 -9.73
C ALA A 43 -6.41 5.29 -8.34
N VAL A 44 -6.65 6.17 -7.37
CA VAL A 44 -6.22 5.94 -5.98
C VAL A 44 -6.91 4.73 -5.38
N LYS A 45 -8.23 4.58 -5.60
CA LYS A 45 -9.02 3.45 -5.11
C LYS A 45 -8.54 2.12 -5.67
N CYS A 46 -8.21 2.06 -6.96
CA CYS A 46 -7.64 0.88 -7.59
C CYS A 46 -6.30 0.47 -6.96
N GLY A 47 -5.52 1.43 -6.44
CA GLY A 47 -4.30 1.15 -5.70
C GLY A 47 -4.52 0.55 -4.31
N THR A 48 -5.71 0.66 -3.70
CA THR A 48 -5.95 0.15 -2.34
C THR A 48 -6.11 -1.39 -2.27
N TYR A 49 -5.68 -2.10 -3.28
CA TYR A 49 -5.71 -3.58 -3.32
C TYR A 49 -4.38 -4.23 -2.87
N GLY A 50 -3.33 -3.44 -2.68
CA GLY A 50 -2.01 -3.92 -2.25
C GLY A 50 -2.02 -4.59 -0.88
N SER A 51 -2.94 -4.21 0.01
CA SER A 51 -3.08 -4.80 1.34
C SER A 51 -3.39 -6.29 1.33
N MET A 52 -3.93 -6.84 0.25
CA MET A 52 -4.19 -8.28 0.11
C MET A 52 -2.90 -9.11 0.22
N LEU A 53 -1.75 -8.55 -0.13
CA LEU A 53 -0.46 -9.21 0.03
C LEU A 53 0.17 -8.99 1.43
N ASN A 54 -0.47 -8.22 2.30
CA ASN A 54 0.04 -7.99 3.64
C ASN A 54 -0.43 -9.09 4.59
N PRO A 55 0.49 -9.81 5.27
CA PRO A 55 0.12 -10.86 6.22
C PRO A 55 -0.64 -10.34 7.44
N GLY A 56 -0.55 -9.05 7.76
CA GLY A 56 -1.31 -8.39 8.83
C GLY A 56 -2.73 -7.97 8.44
N LEU A 57 -3.15 -8.13 7.18
CA LEU A 57 -4.55 -7.92 6.79
C LEU A 57 -5.43 -9.02 7.42
N ALA A 58 -6.47 -8.64 8.12
CA ALA A 58 -7.30 -9.57 8.91
C ALA A 58 -7.80 -10.81 8.14
N HIS A 59 -8.04 -10.68 6.84
CA HIS A 59 -8.51 -11.78 6.00
C HIS A 59 -7.48 -12.92 5.88
N ASN A 60 -6.19 -12.61 5.72
CA ASN A 60 -5.15 -13.62 5.52
C ASN A 60 -4.98 -14.52 6.76
N PRO A 61 -4.79 -14.00 8.00
CA PRO A 61 -4.75 -14.83 9.20
C PRO A 61 -6.06 -15.59 9.46
N PHE A 62 -7.22 -15.00 9.11
CA PHE A 62 -8.51 -15.65 9.28
C PHE A 62 -8.65 -16.89 8.38
N VAL A 63 -8.32 -16.75 7.10
CA VAL A 63 -8.33 -17.88 6.14
C VAL A 63 -7.30 -18.93 6.54
N ALA A 64 -6.09 -18.53 6.92
CA ALA A 64 -5.04 -19.42 7.38
C ALA A 64 -5.50 -20.28 8.58
N LYS A 65 -6.17 -19.65 9.54
CA LYS A 65 -6.71 -20.33 10.71
C LYS A 65 -7.78 -21.37 10.34
N ILE A 66 -8.69 -21.04 9.42
CA ILE A 66 -9.75 -21.99 9.00
C ILE A 66 -9.16 -23.13 8.18
N ALA A 67 -8.21 -22.83 7.29
CA ALA A 67 -7.59 -23.83 6.42
C ALA A 67 -6.51 -24.67 7.11
N GLY A 68 -6.07 -24.29 8.32
CA GLY A 68 -4.99 -24.99 9.03
C GLY A 68 -3.62 -24.84 8.37
N VAL A 69 -3.37 -23.74 7.66
CA VAL A 69 -2.11 -23.48 6.93
C VAL A 69 -1.43 -22.21 7.46
N ASP A 70 -0.21 -21.94 7.00
CA ASP A 70 0.49 -20.69 7.34
C ASP A 70 -0.11 -19.50 6.57
N VAL A 71 -0.03 -18.31 7.16
CA VAL A 71 -0.52 -17.06 6.52
C VAL A 71 0.22 -16.79 5.20
N MET A 72 1.49 -17.16 5.12
CA MET A 72 2.28 -16.97 3.90
C MET A 72 1.86 -17.92 2.79
N ASP A 73 1.35 -19.12 3.12
CA ASP A 73 0.79 -20.05 2.13
C ASP A 73 -0.48 -19.48 1.50
N VAL A 74 -1.34 -18.86 2.32
CA VAL A 74 -2.54 -18.16 1.83
C VAL A 74 -2.16 -17.06 0.84
N ILE A 75 -1.19 -16.22 1.19
CA ILE A 75 -0.69 -15.16 0.31
C ILE A 75 -0.06 -15.76 -0.95
N GLY A 76 0.74 -16.81 -0.80
CA GLY A 76 1.37 -17.55 -1.89
C GLY A 76 0.37 -18.11 -2.91
N PHE A 77 -0.84 -18.43 -2.47
CA PHE A 77 -1.90 -18.91 -3.35
C PHE A 77 -2.46 -17.81 -4.27
N HIS A 78 -2.65 -16.60 -3.75
CA HIS A 78 -3.35 -15.55 -4.51
C HIS A 78 -2.47 -14.41 -5.02
N TYR A 79 -1.14 -14.36 -4.69
CA TYR A 79 -0.29 -13.21 -5.05
C TYR A 79 -0.22 -12.95 -6.56
N LYS A 80 -0.21 -14.02 -7.40
CA LYS A 80 -0.19 -13.88 -8.86
C LYS A 80 -1.45 -13.20 -9.37
N ALA A 81 -2.62 -13.59 -8.85
CA ALA A 81 -3.89 -12.97 -9.22
C ALA A 81 -3.94 -11.51 -8.76
N ASN A 82 -3.40 -11.20 -7.58
CA ASN A 82 -3.32 -9.84 -7.07
C ASN A 82 -2.43 -8.95 -7.95
N LEU A 83 -1.26 -9.42 -8.36
CA LEU A 83 -0.38 -8.70 -9.28
C LEU A 83 -1.00 -8.53 -10.68
N ALA A 84 -1.67 -9.56 -11.19
CA ALA A 84 -2.42 -9.45 -12.45
C ALA A 84 -3.52 -8.38 -12.35
N SER A 85 -4.24 -8.31 -11.24
CA SER A 85 -5.25 -7.28 -10.97
C SER A 85 -4.67 -5.87 -11.00
N LEU A 86 -3.45 -5.67 -10.47
CA LEU A 86 -2.75 -4.38 -10.52
C LEU A 86 -2.48 -3.96 -11.97
N VAL A 87 -2.00 -4.89 -12.79
CA VAL A 87 -1.71 -4.63 -14.22
C VAL A 87 -3.01 -4.27 -14.95
N VAL A 88 -4.05 -5.09 -14.79
CA VAL A 88 -5.36 -4.86 -15.43
C VAL A 88 -5.94 -3.51 -14.98
N ALA A 89 -5.94 -3.22 -13.70
CA ALA A 89 -6.46 -1.95 -13.17
C ALA A 89 -5.69 -0.75 -13.74
N THR A 90 -4.36 -0.86 -13.85
CA THR A 90 -3.54 0.22 -14.42
C THR A 90 -3.87 0.44 -15.90
N ILE A 91 -4.02 -0.64 -16.68
CA ILE A 91 -4.40 -0.57 -18.09
C ILE A 91 -5.80 0.04 -18.23
N CYS A 92 -6.79 -0.44 -17.47
CA CYS A 92 -8.16 0.05 -17.52
C CYS A 92 -8.24 1.55 -17.19
N ILE A 93 -7.58 2.01 -16.12
CA ILE A 93 -7.57 3.44 -15.76
C ILE A 93 -6.92 4.27 -16.87
N THR A 94 -5.83 3.79 -17.47
CA THR A 94 -5.15 4.49 -18.56
C THR A 94 -6.04 4.58 -19.81
N VAL A 95 -6.69 3.48 -20.17
CA VAL A 95 -7.63 3.46 -21.32
C VAL A 95 -8.81 4.41 -21.08
N ILE A 96 -9.38 4.39 -19.88
CA ILE A 96 -10.50 5.26 -19.52
C ILE A 96 -10.06 6.74 -19.60
N ALA A 97 -8.86 7.08 -19.10
CA ALA A 97 -8.30 8.42 -19.18
C ALA A 97 -8.24 8.93 -20.64
N HIS A 98 -7.77 8.08 -21.54
CA HIS A 98 -7.71 8.40 -22.98
C HIS A 98 -9.09 8.52 -23.62
N VAL A 99 -9.99 7.58 -23.33
CA VAL A 99 -11.36 7.58 -23.92
C VAL A 99 -12.16 8.80 -23.47
N LEU A 100 -12.06 9.15 -22.19
CA LEU A 100 -12.77 10.32 -21.63
C LEU A 100 -12.09 11.64 -21.96
N LYS A 101 -10.89 11.62 -22.58
CA LYS A 101 -10.08 12.82 -22.86
C LYS A 101 -9.82 13.66 -21.61
N GLU A 102 -9.72 13.02 -20.47
CA GLU A 102 -9.43 13.63 -19.16
C GLU A 102 -7.93 13.90 -18.96
N ASP A 103 -7.14 13.86 -20.02
CA ASP A 103 -5.73 14.21 -20.09
C ASP A 103 -5.47 15.72 -20.32
N LYS A 104 -6.54 16.54 -20.38
CA LYS A 104 -6.48 17.99 -20.65
C LYS A 104 -6.70 18.84 -19.40
N GLY A 105 -5.89 18.65 -18.44
CA GLY A 105 -5.69 19.40 -17.22
C GLY A 105 -6.62 20.52 -16.80
N HIS A 106 -7.24 20.37 -15.66
CA HIS A 106 -7.71 21.50 -14.86
C HIS A 106 -6.81 21.61 -13.62
N VAL A 107 -5.88 22.57 -13.62
CA VAL A 107 -5.03 22.83 -12.47
C VAL A 107 -5.84 23.66 -11.46
N PRO A 108 -6.18 23.13 -10.30
CA PRO A 108 -6.74 23.95 -9.23
C PRO A 108 -5.68 24.93 -8.75
N GLU A 109 -5.99 26.23 -8.78
CA GLU A 109 -5.07 27.34 -8.40
C GLU A 109 -4.54 27.25 -6.95
N HIS A 110 -5.10 26.38 -6.12
CA HIS A 110 -4.80 26.31 -4.67
C HIS A 110 -3.83 25.20 -4.25
N LEU A 111 -3.27 24.44 -5.19
CA LEU A 111 -2.30 23.39 -4.87
C LEU A 111 -0.87 23.93 -4.85
N GLN A 112 -0.52 24.61 -3.78
CA GLN A 112 0.89 24.88 -3.46
C GLN A 112 1.48 23.59 -2.89
N VAL A 113 2.16 22.81 -3.73
CA VAL A 113 3.04 21.74 -3.26
C VAL A 113 4.20 22.39 -2.53
N ASP A 114 4.36 22.09 -1.25
CA ASP A 114 5.51 22.55 -0.47
C ASP A 114 6.80 22.04 -1.12
N LYS A 115 7.50 22.91 -1.83
CA LYS A 115 8.75 22.59 -2.56
C LYS A 115 9.90 22.20 -1.63
N ASN A 116 9.74 22.38 -0.32
CA ASN A 116 10.76 22.09 0.69
C ASN A 116 10.50 20.77 1.44
N PHE A 117 9.53 19.95 1.03
CA PHE A 117 9.26 18.67 1.67
C PHE A 117 10.44 17.71 1.50
N LYS A 118 11.16 17.44 2.58
CA LYS A 118 12.25 16.44 2.61
C LYS A 118 11.71 15.10 3.09
N VAL A 119 11.76 14.11 2.20
CA VAL A 119 11.36 12.74 2.53
C VAL A 119 12.42 12.11 3.44
N ASN A 120 12.01 11.65 4.63
CA ASN A 120 12.86 10.82 5.46
C ASN A 120 12.62 9.34 5.07
N TYR A 121 13.52 8.80 4.26
CA TYR A 121 13.44 7.41 3.78
C TYR A 121 13.42 6.38 4.90
N LEU A 122 14.10 6.65 6.03
CA LEU A 122 14.10 5.76 7.17
C LEU A 122 12.69 5.61 7.76
N TYR A 123 11.96 6.73 7.91
CA TYR A 123 10.59 6.70 8.42
C TYR A 123 9.62 6.04 7.43
N ALA A 124 9.84 6.26 6.13
CA ALA A 124 9.02 5.65 5.08
C ALA A 124 9.16 4.13 5.03
N LEU A 125 10.32 3.58 5.42
CA LEU A 125 10.58 2.14 5.42
C LEU A 125 10.03 1.42 6.67
N MET A 126 9.75 2.12 7.77
CA MET A 126 9.31 1.49 9.02
C MET A 126 8.08 0.57 8.87
N PRO A 127 7.02 0.92 8.12
CA PRO A 127 5.86 0.04 7.94
C PRO A 127 6.18 -1.27 7.20
N VAL A 128 7.29 -1.33 6.47
CA VAL A 128 7.71 -2.52 5.71
C VAL A 128 8.47 -3.52 6.59
N VAL A 129 9.05 -3.07 7.71
CA VAL A 129 9.86 -3.89 8.60
C VAL A 129 9.15 -5.18 9.07
N PRO A 130 7.91 -5.15 9.58
CA PRO A 130 7.21 -6.39 9.99
C PRO A 130 7.05 -7.40 8.85
N ILE A 131 6.82 -6.90 7.63
CA ILE A 131 6.64 -7.72 6.44
C ILE A 131 7.95 -8.43 6.09
N VAL A 132 9.07 -7.68 6.12
CA VAL A 132 10.41 -8.25 5.87
C VAL A 132 10.75 -9.33 6.89
N ILE A 133 10.46 -9.10 8.18
CA ILE A 133 10.68 -10.09 9.25
C ILE A 133 9.91 -11.38 8.94
N LEU A 134 8.62 -11.28 8.57
CA LEU A 134 7.79 -12.45 8.26
C LEU A 134 8.27 -13.17 7.00
N LEU A 135 8.67 -12.44 5.97
CA LEU A 135 9.23 -13.04 4.76
C LEU A 135 10.53 -13.81 5.05
N LEU A 136 11.45 -13.23 5.80
CA LEU A 136 12.70 -13.89 6.18
C LEU A 136 12.46 -15.13 7.04
N GLY A 137 11.47 -15.09 7.93
CA GLY A 137 11.07 -16.24 8.74
C GLY A 137 10.44 -17.36 7.92
N SER A 138 9.62 -17.02 6.91
CA SER A 138 8.95 -18.00 6.05
C SER A 138 9.91 -18.71 5.09
N THR A 139 10.93 -18.02 4.59
CA THR A 139 11.95 -18.58 3.68
C THR A 139 12.99 -19.47 4.39
N LYS A 140 12.88 -19.65 5.72
CA LYS A 140 13.84 -20.42 6.55
C LYS A 140 15.29 -19.91 6.48
N ILE A 141 15.52 -18.72 5.92
CA ILE A 141 16.85 -18.10 5.82
C ILE A 141 17.37 -17.74 7.22
N VAL A 142 16.48 -17.25 8.07
CA VAL A 142 16.81 -16.88 9.45
C VAL A 142 15.79 -17.52 10.40
N PRO A 143 16.11 -18.71 11.00
CA PRO A 143 15.19 -19.41 11.88
C PRO A 143 14.72 -18.59 13.09
N LEU A 144 15.54 -17.61 13.51
CA LEU A 144 15.21 -16.68 14.60
C LEU A 144 13.96 -15.84 14.34
N PHE A 145 13.63 -15.58 13.07
CA PHE A 145 12.44 -14.82 12.67
C PHE A 145 11.20 -15.66 12.43
N LYS A 146 11.25 -16.95 12.82
CA LYS A 146 10.07 -17.82 12.79
C LYS A 146 9.11 -17.42 13.92
N MET A 147 8.32 -16.40 13.66
CA MET A 147 7.36 -15.84 14.61
C MET A 147 6.01 -15.59 13.92
N GLY A 148 4.95 -15.49 14.73
CA GLY A 148 3.62 -15.18 14.22
C GLY A 148 3.47 -13.71 13.80
N VAL A 149 2.43 -13.43 13.02
CA VAL A 149 2.11 -12.07 12.56
C VAL A 149 2.00 -11.05 13.71
N PRO A 150 1.32 -11.36 14.85
CA PRO A 150 1.22 -10.42 15.96
C PRO A 150 2.58 -10.02 16.54
N GLN A 151 3.49 -10.97 16.70
CA GLN A 151 4.84 -10.70 17.24
C GLN A 151 5.63 -9.79 16.29
N ALA A 152 5.62 -10.07 14.99
CA ALA A 152 6.30 -9.23 14.00
C ALA A 152 5.74 -7.81 13.96
N MET A 153 4.42 -7.65 14.08
CA MET A 153 3.76 -6.35 14.12
C MET A 153 4.11 -5.54 15.38
N ILE A 154 4.17 -6.19 16.56
CA ILE A 154 4.59 -5.55 17.81
C ILE A 154 6.04 -5.08 17.70
N ILE A 155 6.94 -5.93 17.20
CA ILE A 155 8.36 -5.56 17.00
C ILE A 155 8.46 -4.37 16.05
N GLY A 156 7.75 -4.39 14.92
CA GLY A 156 7.74 -3.28 13.97
C GLY A 156 7.21 -1.99 14.57
N ALA A 157 6.15 -2.04 15.38
CA ALA A 157 5.60 -0.89 16.07
C ALA A 157 6.60 -0.30 17.08
N LEU A 158 7.24 -1.14 17.91
CA LEU A 158 8.24 -0.71 18.87
C LEU A 158 9.46 -0.08 18.18
N LEU A 159 9.95 -0.70 17.11
CA LEU A 159 11.05 -0.14 16.32
C LEU A 159 10.67 1.22 15.72
N THR A 160 9.45 1.35 15.22
CA THR A 160 8.94 2.62 14.68
C THR A 160 8.95 3.71 15.75
N LEU A 161 8.43 3.43 16.95
CA LEU A 161 8.42 4.39 18.08
C LEU A 161 9.84 4.85 18.45
N VAL A 162 10.79 3.92 18.52
CA VAL A 162 12.19 4.23 18.83
C VAL A 162 12.83 5.08 17.73
N VAL A 163 12.66 4.69 16.46
CA VAL A 163 13.31 5.37 15.32
C VAL A 163 12.70 6.74 15.06
N THR A 164 11.38 6.86 15.13
CA THR A 164 10.69 8.14 14.86
C THR A 164 10.69 9.07 16.07
N ARG A 165 11.08 8.57 17.26
CA ARG A 165 11.04 9.32 18.53
C ARG A 165 9.69 9.97 18.80
N THR A 166 8.61 9.43 18.24
CA THR A 166 7.25 9.89 18.52
C THR A 166 6.87 9.46 19.93
N LYS A 167 6.29 10.39 20.69
CA LYS A 167 5.67 10.03 21.98
C LYS A 167 4.41 9.20 21.68
N PRO A 168 4.17 8.12 22.46
CA PRO A 168 2.97 7.30 22.31
C PRO A 168 1.69 8.10 22.60
#